data_0441c038239fc5e56ecb673e6ac9cfa3
#
_entry.id   0441c038239fc5e56ecb673e6ac9cfa3
#
_cell.length_a   1.000
_cell.length_b   1.000
_cell.length_c   1.000
_cell.angle_alpha   90.00
_cell.angle_beta   90.00
_cell.angle_gamma   90.00
#
_symmetry.space_group_name_H-M   'P 1'
#
loop_
_entity.id
_entity.type
_entity.pdbx_description
1 polymer ?
#
loop_
_entity_poly.entity_id
_entity_poly.type
_entity_poly.pdbx_seq_one_letter_code
_entity_poly.pdbx_strand_id
1 'polypeptide(L)'
;MPTPPSRSWIPLVAVFWITSMVEGLGVSQVFALLPSQLSTLGVPDADRLSFIGLFSALLFVLGMPLVPLWGVWADKYSRKAVIVRSALVEAVVFLGMALATEPWHVAVSILLIGFQLGNTGVMLGGIRDAAPKARIGTVIAIFGAAGPIGFAVGPTLAGILIDGLGWSLSGVFAVSAGLSVGTALLVGFGSREVRPEVVPEGRVLTLAFGAVRGVLSDGAVRGIFLIFGTAFLANQMSRPYVPVVVETITGRGPGLASGIALVAGTAALAGALLAPFVGVLGDRLGYRRILVGALFVGGLALIAMPLAPQVGGIGLLALVAVVFAACVSSTSAMVFSLLATEVSPERRSQTLNLVYLPLYAAGIVGPALGAVVVQAGLPAPFFLGAATLLIGAVAVARRRDRGSLRPSPAAELEAQMAILEAEEAG
;
A
#
# COMPACT_ATOMS: atom_id res chain seq x y z
N MET A 1 -30.18 31.68 -9.16
CA MET A 1 -29.36 30.67 -9.85
C MET A 1 -28.24 30.29 -8.91
N PRO A 2 -28.05 29.02 -8.53
CA PRO A 2 -26.90 28.63 -7.72
C PRO A 2 -25.64 28.85 -8.54
N THR A 3 -24.69 29.59 -7.98
CA THR A 3 -23.36 29.79 -8.57
C THR A 3 -22.76 28.43 -8.89
N PRO A 4 -22.19 28.20 -10.08
CA PRO A 4 -21.56 26.93 -10.42
C PRO A 4 -20.46 26.61 -9.35
N PRO A 5 -20.39 25.39 -8.85
CA PRO A 5 -19.40 25.03 -7.83
C PRO A 5 -18.02 25.42 -8.36
N SER A 6 -17.33 26.26 -7.61
CA SER A 6 -16.00 26.73 -8.00
C SER A 6 -15.11 25.50 -8.26
N ARG A 7 -14.45 25.42 -9.43
CA ARG A 7 -13.52 24.33 -9.80
C ARG A 7 -12.24 24.31 -8.92
N SER A 8 -12.29 24.98 -7.79
CA SER A 8 -11.16 25.15 -6.87
C SER A 8 -10.64 23.85 -6.22
N TRP A 9 -11.35 22.73 -6.34
CA TRP A 9 -10.94 21.41 -5.85
C TRP A 9 -9.96 20.70 -6.82
N ILE A 10 -9.96 21.03 -8.12
CA ILE A 10 -9.10 20.37 -9.12
C ILE A 10 -7.61 20.58 -8.82
N PRO A 11 -7.12 21.82 -8.57
CA PRO A 11 -5.72 22.04 -8.22
C PRO A 11 -5.32 21.31 -6.93
N LEU A 12 -6.20 21.24 -5.93
CA LEU A 12 -5.94 20.51 -4.69
C LEU A 12 -5.73 19.02 -4.97
N VAL A 13 -6.63 18.40 -5.77
CA VAL A 13 -6.52 16.99 -6.14
C VAL A 13 -5.25 16.73 -6.95
N ALA A 14 -4.88 17.62 -7.86
CA ALA A 14 -3.65 17.51 -8.63
C ALA A 14 -2.41 17.56 -7.72
N VAL A 15 -2.35 18.49 -6.77
CA VAL A 15 -1.26 18.59 -5.78
C VAL A 15 -1.18 17.31 -4.94
N PHE A 16 -2.31 16.81 -4.43
CA PHE A 16 -2.34 15.58 -3.64
C PHE A 16 -1.97 14.35 -4.46
N TRP A 17 -2.37 14.32 -5.74
CA TRP A 17 -1.99 13.24 -6.67
C TRP A 17 -0.47 13.20 -6.88
N ILE A 18 0.16 14.34 -7.15
CA ILE A 18 1.62 14.46 -7.29
C ILE A 18 2.31 14.04 -5.98
N THR A 19 1.80 14.51 -4.83
CA THR A 19 2.34 14.15 -3.52
C THR A 19 2.31 12.64 -3.31
N SER A 20 1.16 11.99 -3.53
CA SER A 20 1.02 10.54 -3.35
C SER A 20 1.89 9.75 -4.35
N MET A 21 2.07 10.26 -5.56
CA MET A 21 2.95 9.65 -6.56
C MET A 21 4.42 9.73 -6.11
N VAL A 22 4.89 10.88 -5.63
CA VAL A 22 6.27 11.05 -5.14
C VAL A 22 6.53 10.18 -3.92
N GLU A 23 5.60 10.12 -2.96
CA GLU A 23 5.70 9.20 -1.81
C GLU A 23 5.79 7.73 -2.26
N GLY A 24 4.96 7.32 -3.21
CA GLY A 24 5.03 5.97 -3.79
C GLY A 24 6.37 5.68 -4.47
N LEU A 25 6.89 6.65 -5.22
CA LEU A 25 8.19 6.60 -5.86
C LEU A 25 9.30 6.39 -4.82
N GLY A 26 9.31 7.19 -3.76
CA GLY A 26 10.30 7.11 -2.72
C GLY A 26 10.30 5.78 -1.97
N VAL A 27 9.16 5.36 -1.46
CA VAL A 27 9.03 4.09 -0.74
C VAL A 27 9.42 2.89 -1.63
N SER A 28 9.06 2.91 -2.92
CA SER A 28 9.44 1.83 -3.83
C SER A 28 10.96 1.77 -4.08
N GLN A 29 11.63 2.92 -4.13
CA GLN A 29 13.09 2.97 -4.26
C GLN A 29 13.81 2.41 -3.04
N VAL A 30 13.30 2.65 -1.82
CA VAL A 30 13.86 2.03 -0.61
C VAL A 30 13.90 0.52 -0.76
N PHE A 31 12.80 -0.13 -1.10
CA PHE A 31 12.77 -1.58 -1.30
C PHE A 31 13.62 -2.06 -2.48
N ALA A 32 13.63 -1.30 -3.58
CA ALA A 32 14.35 -1.67 -4.79
C ALA A 32 15.87 -1.59 -4.62
N LEU A 33 16.36 -0.56 -3.92
CA LEU A 33 17.78 -0.23 -3.86
C LEU A 33 18.45 -0.64 -2.54
N LEU A 34 17.69 -1.01 -1.50
CA LEU A 34 18.23 -1.41 -0.20
C LEU A 34 19.29 -2.52 -0.31
N PRO A 35 19.09 -3.61 -1.08
CA PRO A 35 20.11 -4.64 -1.22
C PRO A 35 21.44 -4.11 -1.80
N SER A 36 21.36 -3.24 -2.80
CA SER A 36 22.52 -2.59 -3.42
C SER A 36 23.20 -1.60 -2.48
N GLN A 37 22.41 -0.82 -1.73
CA GLN A 37 22.92 0.13 -0.72
C GLN A 37 23.70 -0.59 0.37
N LEU A 38 23.18 -1.69 0.92
CA LEU A 38 23.88 -2.49 1.93
C LEU A 38 25.17 -3.11 1.38
N SER A 39 25.16 -3.55 0.12
CA SER A 39 26.36 -4.06 -0.55
C SER A 39 27.44 -2.98 -0.70
N THR A 40 27.06 -1.75 -1.12
CA THR A 40 28.02 -0.63 -1.27
C THR A 40 28.58 -0.15 0.06
N LEU A 41 27.85 -0.33 1.16
CA LEU A 41 28.31 -0.02 2.51
C LEU A 41 29.10 -1.16 3.18
N GLY A 42 29.49 -2.18 2.40
CA GLY A 42 30.38 -3.26 2.86
C GLY A 42 29.73 -4.27 3.81
N VAL A 43 28.40 -4.37 3.83
CA VAL A 43 27.72 -5.41 4.61
C VAL A 43 28.10 -6.79 4.07
N PRO A 44 28.62 -7.72 4.90
CA PRO A 44 28.97 -9.06 4.47
C PRO A 44 27.78 -9.81 3.86
N ASP A 45 28.01 -10.60 2.81
CA ASP A 45 26.95 -11.34 2.14
C ASP A 45 26.18 -12.30 3.07
N ALA A 46 26.85 -12.84 4.08
CA ALA A 46 26.25 -13.70 5.09
C ALA A 46 25.13 -13.00 5.89
N ASP A 47 25.31 -11.70 6.17
CA ASP A 47 24.38 -10.89 6.99
C ASP A 47 23.41 -10.08 6.14
N ARG A 48 23.77 -9.78 4.89
CA ARG A 48 23.05 -8.87 4.02
C ARG A 48 21.58 -9.23 3.85
N LEU A 49 21.28 -10.51 3.65
CA LEU A 49 19.90 -10.98 3.49
C LEU A 49 19.05 -10.73 4.75
N SER A 50 19.62 -10.99 5.93
CA SER A 50 18.94 -10.71 7.19
C SER A 50 18.73 -9.20 7.41
N PHE A 51 19.72 -8.37 7.09
CA PHE A 51 19.61 -6.91 7.20
C PHE A 51 18.57 -6.33 6.23
N ILE A 52 18.44 -6.87 5.01
CA ILE A 52 17.38 -6.47 4.07
C ILE A 52 15.99 -6.63 4.72
N GLY A 53 15.72 -7.78 5.34
CA GLY A 53 14.46 -8.01 6.02
C GLY A 53 14.29 -7.11 7.25
N LEU A 54 15.28 -7.05 8.15
CA LEU A 54 15.20 -6.24 9.37
C LEU A 54 15.00 -4.75 9.06
N PHE A 55 15.77 -4.19 8.13
CA PHE A 55 15.65 -2.77 7.76
C PHE A 55 14.32 -2.49 7.09
N SER A 56 13.80 -3.42 6.27
CA SER A 56 12.47 -3.28 5.69
C SER A 56 11.36 -3.27 6.76
N ALA A 57 11.53 -4.00 7.88
CA ALA A 57 10.59 -3.95 9.00
C ALA A 57 10.60 -2.58 9.71
N LEU A 58 11.77 -1.93 9.84
CA LEU A 58 11.91 -0.63 10.50
C LEU A 58 11.00 0.45 9.92
N LEU A 59 10.71 0.38 8.61
CA LEU A 59 9.83 1.33 7.91
C LEU A 59 8.48 1.48 8.61
N PHE A 60 7.93 0.42 9.16
CA PHE A 60 6.59 0.39 9.75
C PHE A 60 6.59 0.50 11.29
N VAL A 61 7.72 0.32 11.96
CA VAL A 61 7.80 0.27 13.43
C VAL A 61 7.26 1.55 14.08
N LEU A 62 7.74 2.71 13.65
CA LEU A 62 7.22 3.99 14.15
C LEU A 62 5.87 4.37 13.52
N GLY A 63 5.64 3.97 12.26
CA GLY A 63 4.44 4.34 11.54
C GLY A 63 3.18 3.72 12.13
N MET A 64 3.22 2.44 12.50
CA MET A 64 2.05 1.73 13.02
C MET A 64 1.36 2.45 14.18
N PRO A 65 2.04 2.88 15.27
CA PRO A 65 1.40 3.61 16.36
C PRO A 65 1.09 5.07 16.03
N LEU A 66 1.81 5.68 15.08
CA LEU A 66 1.66 7.11 14.76
C LEU A 66 0.54 7.39 13.76
N VAL A 67 0.22 6.46 12.86
CA VAL A 67 -0.79 6.67 11.81
C VAL A 67 -2.16 7.08 12.35
N PRO A 68 -2.74 6.41 13.38
CA PRO A 68 -3.99 6.86 13.96
C PRO A 68 -3.91 8.28 14.57
N LEU A 69 -2.76 8.62 15.14
CA LEU A 69 -2.54 9.94 15.73
C LEU A 69 -2.52 11.05 14.68
N TRP A 70 -1.84 10.81 13.54
CA TRP A 70 -1.74 11.79 12.47
C TRP A 70 -3.09 12.10 11.83
N GLY A 71 -3.97 11.11 11.67
CA GLY A 71 -5.33 11.33 11.18
C GLY A 71 -6.13 12.28 12.07
N VAL A 72 -6.18 11.98 13.37
CA VAL A 72 -6.88 12.84 14.35
C VAL A 72 -6.22 14.22 14.46
N TRP A 73 -4.89 14.28 14.46
CA TRP A 73 -4.16 15.53 14.53
C TRP A 73 -4.44 16.43 13.32
N ALA A 74 -4.46 15.84 12.12
CA ALA A 74 -4.78 16.52 10.87
C ALA A 74 -6.18 17.14 10.89
N ASP A 75 -7.18 16.37 11.33
CA ASP A 75 -8.56 16.85 11.40
C ASP A 75 -8.75 17.92 12.49
N LYS A 76 -8.02 17.81 13.60
CA LYS A 76 -8.13 18.77 14.72
C LYS A 76 -7.39 20.09 14.45
N TYR A 77 -6.23 20.04 13.80
CA TYR A 77 -5.37 21.21 13.67
C TYR A 77 -5.15 21.63 12.21
N SER A 78 -4.48 20.81 11.38
CA SER A 78 -4.19 21.16 10.00
C SER A 78 -3.81 19.92 9.18
N ARG A 79 -4.59 19.61 8.16
CA ARG A 79 -4.26 18.56 7.19
C ARG A 79 -3.04 18.93 6.36
N LYS A 80 -2.98 20.21 5.93
CA LYS A 80 -1.85 20.73 5.16
C LYS A 80 -0.53 20.59 5.91
N ALA A 81 -0.49 20.91 7.19
CA ALA A 81 0.71 20.77 8.01
C ALA A 81 1.18 19.32 8.12
N VAL A 82 0.26 18.35 8.24
CA VAL A 82 0.60 16.92 8.26
C VAL A 82 1.18 16.48 6.92
N ILE A 83 0.63 16.93 5.80
CA ILE A 83 1.11 16.58 4.46
C ILE A 83 2.51 17.19 4.21
N VAL A 84 2.71 18.48 4.54
CA VAL A 84 4.04 19.12 4.42
C VAL A 84 5.07 18.44 5.29
N ARG A 85 4.75 18.14 6.56
CA ARG A 85 5.62 17.37 7.46
C ARG A 85 6.03 16.04 6.82
N SER A 86 5.08 15.30 6.24
CA SER A 86 5.32 14.01 5.60
C SER A 86 6.38 14.12 4.49
N ALA A 87 6.22 15.09 3.61
CA ALA A 87 7.18 15.34 2.51
C ALA A 87 8.55 15.80 3.03
N LEU A 88 8.60 16.61 4.10
CA LEU A 88 9.89 17.03 4.71
C LEU A 88 10.60 15.85 5.40
N VAL A 89 9.87 14.99 6.10
CA VAL A 89 10.43 13.76 6.69
C VAL A 89 11.02 12.89 5.58
N GLU A 90 10.29 12.71 4.48
CA GLU A 90 10.77 11.94 3.34
C GLU A 90 12.05 12.52 2.73
N ALA A 91 12.12 13.85 2.60
CA ALA A 91 13.33 14.53 2.14
C ALA A 91 14.54 14.27 3.08
N VAL A 92 14.33 14.33 4.39
CA VAL A 92 15.38 14.02 5.38
C VAL A 92 15.82 12.57 5.29
N VAL A 93 14.87 11.64 5.12
CA VAL A 93 15.15 10.21 4.97
C VAL A 93 16.03 9.96 3.74
N PHE A 94 15.65 10.48 2.57
CA PHE A 94 16.43 10.28 1.34
C PHE A 94 17.77 11.00 1.38
N LEU A 95 17.85 12.16 2.01
CA LEU A 95 19.13 12.82 2.24
C LEU A 95 20.02 11.96 3.15
N GLY A 96 19.47 11.40 4.23
CA GLY A 96 20.17 10.45 5.10
C GLY A 96 20.67 9.21 4.35
N MET A 97 19.86 8.64 3.45
CA MET A 97 20.28 7.52 2.59
C MET A 97 21.36 7.93 1.57
N ALA A 98 21.26 9.13 0.99
CA ALA A 98 22.25 9.65 0.05
C ALA A 98 23.62 9.87 0.72
N LEU A 99 23.65 10.30 1.96
CA LEU A 99 24.85 10.60 2.74
C LEU A 99 25.32 9.42 3.61
N ALA A 100 24.65 8.27 3.53
CA ALA A 100 24.99 7.11 4.35
C ALA A 100 26.41 6.59 4.03
N THR A 101 27.24 6.46 5.07
CA THR A 101 28.59 5.88 5.02
C THR A 101 28.66 4.57 5.80
N GLU A 102 27.69 4.31 6.63
CA GLU A 102 27.59 3.11 7.48
C GLU A 102 26.17 2.52 7.40
N PRO A 103 26.00 1.19 7.55
CA PRO A 103 24.68 0.55 7.48
C PRO A 103 23.64 1.12 8.46
N TRP A 104 24.07 1.53 9.65
CA TRP A 104 23.16 2.10 10.65
C TRP A 104 22.56 3.45 10.25
N HIS A 105 23.23 4.25 9.39
CA HIS A 105 22.65 5.48 8.82
C HIS A 105 21.42 5.15 7.98
N VAL A 106 21.48 4.05 7.19
CA VAL A 106 20.37 3.56 6.40
C VAL A 106 19.23 3.07 7.32
N ALA A 107 19.57 2.32 8.39
CA ALA A 107 18.58 1.83 9.34
C ALA A 107 17.82 2.98 10.01
N VAL A 108 18.52 4.02 10.48
CA VAL A 108 17.90 5.20 11.08
C VAL A 108 17.04 5.95 10.07
N SER A 109 17.53 6.13 8.84
CA SER A 109 16.77 6.78 7.77
C SER A 109 15.47 6.04 7.48
N ILE A 110 15.52 4.71 7.34
CA ILE A 110 14.32 3.89 7.10
C ILE A 110 13.37 3.94 8.31
N LEU A 111 13.87 3.90 9.53
CA LEU A 111 13.05 4.02 10.75
C LEU A 111 12.26 5.35 10.76
N LEU A 112 12.89 6.44 10.32
CA LEU A 112 12.25 7.76 10.25
C LEU A 112 11.12 7.83 9.22
N ILE A 113 11.07 6.94 8.22
CA ILE A 113 9.94 6.85 7.27
C ILE A 113 8.61 6.65 8.03
N GLY A 114 8.64 6.00 9.17
CA GLY A 114 7.45 5.83 10.00
C GLY A 114 6.75 7.14 10.36
N PHE A 115 7.47 8.26 10.45
CA PHE A 115 6.85 9.58 10.65
C PHE A 115 6.13 10.12 9.41
N GLN A 116 6.46 9.64 8.21
CA GLN A 116 5.76 10.01 6.96
C GLN A 116 4.40 9.31 6.85
N LEU A 117 4.26 8.07 7.35
CA LEU A 117 3.08 7.24 7.15
C LEU A 117 1.79 7.91 7.66
N GLY A 118 0.66 7.54 7.07
CA GLY A 118 -0.67 8.05 7.38
C GLY A 118 -1.13 9.23 6.53
N ASN A 119 -0.28 9.76 5.68
CA ASN A 119 -0.56 10.93 4.84
C ASN A 119 -1.67 10.67 3.80
N THR A 120 -1.70 9.50 3.18
CA THR A 120 -2.73 9.10 2.20
C THR A 120 -4.15 9.24 2.76
N GLY A 121 -4.37 8.81 4.01
CA GLY A 121 -5.67 8.96 4.69
C GLY A 121 -6.07 10.42 4.89
N VAL A 122 -5.10 11.27 5.23
CA VAL A 122 -5.31 12.72 5.40
C VAL A 122 -5.66 13.39 4.07
N MET A 123 -4.97 13.03 2.98
CA MET A 123 -5.27 13.53 1.63
C MET A 123 -6.65 13.06 1.17
N LEU A 124 -7.02 11.79 1.38
CA LEU A 124 -8.36 11.28 1.06
C LEU A 124 -9.46 12.02 1.83
N GLY A 125 -9.24 12.31 3.11
CA GLY A 125 -10.15 13.16 3.91
C GLY A 125 -10.32 14.55 3.29
N GLY A 126 -9.21 15.19 2.91
CA GLY A 126 -9.23 16.50 2.24
C GLY A 126 -9.96 16.49 0.90
N ILE A 127 -9.76 15.44 0.08
CA ILE A 127 -10.47 15.26 -1.20
C ILE A 127 -11.97 15.09 -0.96
N ARG A 128 -12.37 14.25 0.00
CA ARG A 128 -13.78 14.02 0.32
C ARG A 128 -14.50 15.30 0.71
N ASP A 129 -13.84 16.17 1.48
CA ASP A 129 -14.45 17.40 1.98
C ASP A 129 -14.39 18.55 0.94
N ALA A 130 -13.50 18.47 -0.05
CA ALA A 130 -13.34 19.51 -1.07
C ALA A 130 -14.05 19.21 -2.39
N ALA A 131 -14.17 17.93 -2.79
CA ALA A 131 -14.69 17.52 -4.08
C ALA A 131 -16.22 17.47 -4.09
N PRO A 132 -16.89 17.76 -5.25
CA PRO A 132 -18.34 17.64 -5.38
C PRO A 132 -18.82 16.21 -5.11
N LYS A 133 -19.89 16.06 -4.30
CA LYS A 133 -20.46 14.75 -3.92
C LYS A 133 -20.77 13.87 -5.14
N ALA A 134 -21.24 14.46 -6.23
CA ALA A 134 -21.58 13.76 -7.48
C ALA A 134 -20.36 13.15 -8.21
N ARG A 135 -19.12 13.58 -7.91
CA ARG A 135 -17.88 13.15 -8.58
C ARG A 135 -16.88 12.50 -7.64
N ILE A 136 -17.22 12.38 -6.36
CA ILE A 136 -16.29 11.92 -5.31
C ILE A 136 -15.67 10.55 -5.62
N GLY A 137 -16.46 9.61 -6.11
CA GLY A 137 -15.98 8.28 -6.46
C GLY A 137 -14.92 8.31 -7.57
N THR A 138 -15.16 9.08 -8.64
CA THR A 138 -14.20 9.26 -9.74
C THR A 138 -12.91 9.93 -9.26
N VAL A 139 -13.03 10.97 -8.42
CA VAL A 139 -11.87 11.71 -7.90
C VAL A 139 -11.01 10.82 -6.99
N ILE A 140 -11.63 10.04 -6.11
CA ILE A 140 -10.92 9.07 -5.26
C ILE A 140 -10.25 7.98 -6.10
N ALA A 141 -10.90 7.49 -7.17
CA ALA A 141 -10.30 6.50 -8.06
C ALA A 141 -9.06 7.06 -8.79
N ILE A 142 -9.14 8.31 -9.30
CA ILE A 142 -7.99 8.99 -9.92
C ILE A 142 -6.87 9.17 -8.89
N PHE A 143 -7.17 9.64 -7.69
CA PHE A 143 -6.18 9.80 -6.62
C PHE A 143 -5.54 8.46 -6.23
N GLY A 144 -6.35 7.39 -6.14
CA GLY A 144 -5.88 6.05 -5.78
C GLY A 144 -4.86 5.44 -6.76
N ALA A 145 -4.82 5.93 -8.02
CA ALA A 145 -3.83 5.51 -9.00
C ALA A 145 -2.44 6.12 -8.77
N ALA A 146 -2.33 7.22 -8.03
CA ALA A 146 -1.09 7.96 -7.86
C ALA A 146 0.01 7.14 -7.18
N GLY A 147 -0.29 6.51 -6.04
CA GLY A 147 0.66 5.68 -5.29
C GLY A 147 1.22 4.51 -6.13
N PRO A 148 0.39 3.64 -6.71
CA PRO A 148 0.83 2.57 -7.59
C PRO A 148 1.66 3.05 -8.80
N ILE A 149 1.32 4.18 -9.40
CA ILE A 149 2.15 4.78 -10.47
C ILE A 149 3.51 5.19 -9.90
N GLY A 150 3.54 5.84 -8.72
CA GLY A 150 4.79 6.14 -8.03
C GLY A 150 5.64 4.90 -7.78
N PHE A 151 5.02 3.81 -7.32
CA PHE A 151 5.70 2.53 -7.13
C PHE A 151 6.31 1.94 -8.41
N ALA A 152 5.73 2.21 -9.57
CA ALA A 152 6.30 1.82 -10.87
C ALA A 152 7.42 2.77 -11.30
N VAL A 153 7.22 4.08 -11.10
CA VAL A 153 8.17 5.13 -11.51
C VAL A 153 9.46 5.07 -10.69
N GLY A 154 9.41 4.75 -9.39
CA GLY A 154 10.59 4.74 -8.51
C GLY A 154 11.73 3.86 -9.00
N PRO A 155 11.54 2.54 -9.14
CA PRO A 155 12.56 1.65 -9.69
C PRO A 155 12.95 2.00 -11.15
N THR A 156 11.98 2.47 -11.96
CA THR A 156 12.24 2.86 -13.36
C THR A 156 13.18 4.07 -13.42
N LEU A 157 12.93 5.09 -12.60
CA LEU A 157 13.80 6.25 -12.47
C LEU A 157 15.20 5.84 -12.00
N ALA A 158 15.29 4.95 -11.01
CA ALA A 158 16.57 4.42 -10.55
C ALA A 158 17.33 3.68 -11.67
N GLY A 159 16.65 2.83 -12.45
CA GLY A 159 17.24 2.15 -13.60
C GLY A 159 17.80 3.11 -14.66
N ILE A 160 17.02 4.14 -15.01
CA ILE A 160 17.45 5.18 -15.97
C ILE A 160 18.67 5.95 -15.45
N LEU A 161 18.66 6.37 -14.18
CA LEU A 161 19.74 7.16 -13.60
C LEU A 161 21.01 6.33 -13.42
N ILE A 162 20.92 5.11 -12.91
CA ILE A 162 22.08 4.26 -12.60
C ILE A 162 22.62 3.64 -13.89
N ASP A 163 21.83 2.83 -14.57
CA ASP A 163 22.31 2.05 -15.73
C ASP A 163 22.36 2.89 -17.02
N GLY A 164 21.43 3.85 -17.18
CA GLY A 164 21.38 4.70 -18.37
C GLY A 164 22.33 5.89 -18.32
N LEU A 165 22.45 6.56 -17.17
CA LEU A 165 23.23 7.79 -17.02
C LEU A 165 24.49 7.63 -16.16
N GLY A 166 24.74 6.45 -15.58
CA GLY A 166 25.91 6.16 -14.77
C GLY A 166 25.95 6.86 -13.40
N TRP A 167 24.78 7.21 -12.85
CA TRP A 167 24.69 7.87 -11.55
C TRP A 167 24.94 6.88 -10.41
N SER A 168 25.46 7.41 -9.30
CA SER A 168 25.60 6.63 -8.07
C SER A 168 24.25 6.45 -7.37
N LEU A 169 24.14 5.44 -6.48
CA LEU A 169 22.99 5.26 -5.59
C LEU A 169 22.71 6.52 -4.76
N SER A 170 23.76 7.15 -4.22
CA SER A 170 23.65 8.42 -3.48
C SER A 170 23.01 9.52 -4.33
N GLY A 171 23.35 9.60 -5.62
CA GLY A 171 22.75 10.54 -6.55
C GLY A 171 21.25 10.30 -6.75
N VAL A 172 20.82 9.05 -6.86
CA VAL A 172 19.40 8.69 -6.97
C VAL A 172 18.63 9.11 -5.73
N PHE A 173 19.14 8.81 -4.54
CA PHE A 173 18.50 9.23 -3.29
C PHE A 173 18.50 10.76 -3.11
N ALA A 174 19.55 11.47 -3.57
CA ALA A 174 19.57 12.93 -3.56
C ALA A 174 18.47 13.53 -4.46
N VAL A 175 18.22 12.95 -5.65
CA VAL A 175 17.10 13.33 -6.52
C VAL A 175 15.77 13.12 -5.80
N SER A 176 15.59 11.98 -5.15
CA SER A 176 14.35 11.69 -4.39
C SER A 176 14.16 12.66 -3.23
N ALA A 177 15.25 13.03 -2.52
CA ALA A 177 15.19 14.08 -1.50
C ALA A 177 14.75 15.44 -2.10
N GLY A 178 15.30 15.81 -3.25
CA GLY A 178 14.90 17.02 -3.97
C GLY A 178 13.44 17.01 -4.41
N LEU A 179 12.93 15.89 -4.91
CA LEU A 179 11.52 15.71 -5.26
C LEU A 179 10.60 15.87 -4.03
N SER A 180 11.00 15.30 -2.90
CA SER A 180 10.24 15.41 -1.65
C SER A 180 10.22 16.85 -1.11
N VAL A 181 11.36 17.59 -1.21
CA VAL A 181 11.39 19.04 -0.91
C VAL A 181 10.45 19.79 -1.86
N GLY A 182 10.54 19.51 -3.17
CA GLY A 182 9.65 20.10 -4.17
C GLY A 182 8.17 19.85 -3.84
N THR A 183 7.84 18.65 -3.39
CA THR A 183 6.49 18.28 -2.94
C THR A 183 6.08 19.06 -1.69
N ALA A 184 6.96 19.22 -0.70
CA ALA A 184 6.69 20.03 0.49
C ALA A 184 6.39 21.50 0.13
N LEU A 185 7.16 22.06 -0.80
CA LEU A 185 6.93 23.42 -1.31
C LEU A 185 5.63 23.50 -2.13
N LEU A 186 5.37 22.51 -2.99
CA LEU A 186 4.15 22.43 -3.78
C LEU A 186 2.90 22.40 -2.89
N VAL A 187 2.89 21.56 -1.85
CA VAL A 187 1.79 21.52 -0.88
C VAL A 187 1.74 22.81 -0.05
N GLY A 188 2.91 23.28 0.42
CA GLY A 188 3.02 24.45 1.26
C GLY A 188 2.48 25.73 0.60
N PHE A 189 2.80 25.95 -0.66
CA PHE A 189 2.43 27.17 -1.38
C PHE A 189 1.32 26.94 -2.42
N GLY A 190 1.20 25.73 -2.97
CA GLY A 190 0.26 25.43 -4.06
C GLY A 190 -1.09 24.88 -3.60
N SER A 191 -1.26 24.48 -2.33
CA SER A 191 -2.54 23.99 -1.82
C SER A 191 -3.14 24.90 -0.74
N ARG A 192 -4.46 24.90 -0.66
CA ARG A 192 -5.19 25.54 0.44
C ARG A 192 -5.42 24.55 1.58
N GLU A 193 -5.59 25.07 2.81
CA GLU A 193 -6.06 24.25 3.93
C GLU A 193 -7.50 23.79 3.70
N VAL A 194 -7.78 22.52 3.91
CA VAL A 194 -9.13 21.95 3.89
C VAL A 194 -9.42 21.37 5.26
N ARG A 195 -10.33 21.99 5.98
CA ARG A 195 -10.76 21.56 7.31
C ARG A 195 -12.02 20.70 7.22
N PRO A 196 -12.19 19.72 8.11
CA PRO A 196 -13.45 18.98 8.21
C PRO A 196 -14.58 19.91 8.70
N GLU A 197 -15.83 19.61 8.32
CA GLU A 197 -17.01 20.33 8.80
C GLU A 197 -17.18 20.24 10.31
N VAL A 198 -16.83 19.08 10.89
CA VAL A 198 -16.88 18.83 12.34
C VAL A 198 -15.48 18.48 12.83
N VAL A 199 -14.94 19.35 13.70
CA VAL A 199 -13.62 19.15 14.32
C VAL A 199 -13.78 18.20 15.52
N PRO A 200 -12.98 17.11 15.61
CA PRO A 200 -13.07 16.18 16.73
C PRO A 200 -12.73 16.86 18.07
N GLU A 201 -13.61 16.70 19.05
CA GLU A 201 -13.39 17.19 20.41
C GLU A 201 -12.75 16.11 21.28
N GLY A 202 -11.80 16.49 22.15
CA GLY A 202 -11.10 15.59 23.06
C GLY A 202 -9.59 15.53 22.82
N ARG A 203 -8.91 14.65 23.58
CA ARG A 203 -7.46 14.44 23.47
C ARG A 203 -7.14 13.55 22.27
N VAL A 204 -6.14 13.93 21.46
CA VAL A 204 -5.74 13.20 20.24
C VAL A 204 -5.47 11.72 20.52
N LEU A 205 -4.71 11.41 21.58
CA LEU A 205 -4.41 10.04 21.99
C LEU A 205 -5.68 9.22 22.28
N THR A 206 -6.61 9.79 23.05
CA THR A 206 -7.85 9.10 23.42
C THR A 206 -8.73 8.82 22.20
N LEU A 207 -8.84 9.78 21.28
CA LEU A 207 -9.60 9.64 20.05
C LEU A 207 -8.97 8.60 19.11
N ALA A 208 -7.65 8.66 18.91
CA ALA A 208 -6.94 7.76 18.01
C ALA A 208 -7.00 6.30 18.49
N PHE A 209 -6.64 6.03 19.74
CA PHE A 209 -6.66 4.67 20.27
C PHE A 209 -8.07 4.16 20.61
N GLY A 210 -8.99 5.05 20.93
CA GLY A 210 -10.41 4.70 21.09
C GLY A 210 -11.01 4.18 19.78
N ALA A 211 -10.71 4.80 18.65
CA ALA A 211 -11.14 4.33 17.33
C ALA A 211 -10.57 2.94 17.00
N VAL A 212 -9.27 2.71 17.26
CA VAL A 212 -8.62 1.41 17.04
C VAL A 212 -9.30 0.32 17.88
N ARG A 213 -9.52 0.58 19.18
CA ARG A 213 -10.19 -0.37 20.08
C ARG A 213 -11.63 -0.67 19.62
N GLY A 214 -12.37 0.35 19.21
CA GLY A 214 -13.74 0.21 18.72
C GLY A 214 -13.84 -0.68 17.48
N VAL A 215 -12.93 -0.49 16.51
CA VAL A 215 -12.88 -1.30 15.29
C VAL A 215 -12.45 -2.73 15.58
N LEU A 216 -11.43 -2.95 16.40
CA LEU A 216 -10.94 -4.28 16.75
C LEU A 216 -11.86 -5.05 17.70
N SER A 217 -12.85 -4.43 18.34
CA SER A 217 -13.86 -5.13 19.13
C SER A 217 -14.88 -5.89 18.28
N ASP A 218 -15.04 -5.52 17.01
CA ASP A 218 -15.97 -6.16 16.07
C ASP A 218 -15.40 -7.47 15.51
N GLY A 219 -16.12 -8.59 15.71
CA GLY A 219 -15.67 -9.91 15.28
C GLY A 219 -15.64 -10.09 13.76
N ALA A 220 -16.55 -9.43 13.00
CA ALA A 220 -16.56 -9.47 11.56
C ALA A 220 -15.35 -8.72 10.99
N VAL A 221 -15.10 -7.51 11.51
CA VAL A 221 -13.96 -6.68 11.13
C VAL A 221 -12.64 -7.40 11.42
N ARG A 222 -12.48 -7.99 12.61
CA ARG A 222 -11.27 -8.79 12.93
C ARG A 222 -11.03 -9.91 11.93
N GLY A 223 -12.10 -10.61 11.53
CA GLY A 223 -11.99 -11.68 10.56
C GLY A 223 -11.53 -11.21 9.19
N ILE A 224 -12.01 -10.06 8.71
CA ILE A 224 -11.59 -9.46 7.45
C ILE A 224 -10.15 -8.93 7.56
N PHE A 225 -9.81 -8.28 8.69
CA PHE A 225 -8.46 -7.78 8.96
C PHE A 225 -7.43 -8.91 9.04
N LEU A 226 -7.78 -10.08 9.58
CA LEU A 226 -6.89 -11.25 9.57
C LEU A 226 -6.62 -11.75 8.14
N ILE A 227 -7.65 -11.83 7.29
CA ILE A 227 -7.48 -12.22 5.88
C ILE A 227 -6.57 -11.22 5.16
N PHE A 228 -6.84 -9.93 5.34
CA PHE A 228 -6.06 -8.86 4.74
C PHE A 228 -4.61 -8.88 5.25
N GLY A 229 -4.43 -9.00 6.57
CA GLY A 229 -3.12 -9.12 7.21
C GLY A 229 -2.31 -10.32 6.72
N THR A 230 -2.97 -11.47 6.52
CA THR A 230 -2.33 -12.69 5.99
C THR A 230 -1.79 -12.51 4.57
N ALA A 231 -2.59 -11.87 3.68
CA ALA A 231 -2.17 -11.59 2.31
C ALA A 231 -1.01 -10.59 2.27
N PHE A 232 -1.10 -9.53 3.09
CA PHE A 232 -0.02 -8.55 3.18
C PHE A 232 1.23 -9.09 3.89
N LEU A 233 1.09 -10.00 4.85
CA LEU A 233 2.21 -10.67 5.49
C LEU A 233 3.08 -11.40 4.46
N ALA A 234 2.46 -12.19 3.58
CA ALA A 234 3.14 -12.88 2.49
C ALA A 234 3.85 -11.90 1.54
N ASN A 235 3.16 -10.83 1.14
CA ASN A 235 3.74 -9.79 0.27
C ASN A 235 4.91 -9.08 0.95
N GLN A 236 4.77 -8.64 2.19
CA GLN A 236 5.80 -7.89 2.91
C GLN A 236 7.00 -8.76 3.28
N MET A 237 6.82 -10.07 3.48
CA MET A 237 7.89 -11.02 3.75
C MET A 237 8.75 -11.29 2.51
N SER A 238 8.15 -11.40 1.33
CA SER A 238 8.84 -11.73 0.07
C SER A 238 9.39 -10.50 -0.67
N ARG A 239 8.69 -9.37 -0.61
CA ARG A 239 8.97 -8.15 -1.37
C ARG A 239 10.40 -7.63 -1.24
N PRO A 240 11.03 -7.55 -0.04
CA PRO A 240 12.39 -7.04 0.10
C PRO A 240 13.44 -7.88 -0.63
N TYR A 241 13.13 -9.14 -0.92
CA TYR A 241 14.05 -10.09 -1.57
C TYR A 241 13.89 -10.18 -3.08
N VAL A 242 12.84 -9.58 -3.67
CA VAL A 242 12.66 -9.55 -5.14
C VAL A 242 13.87 -8.95 -5.86
N PRO A 243 14.47 -7.81 -5.43
CA PRO A 243 15.68 -7.29 -6.05
C PRO A 243 16.87 -8.26 -5.96
N VAL A 244 16.95 -9.05 -4.88
CA VAL A 244 18.01 -10.07 -4.74
C VAL A 244 17.79 -11.24 -5.71
N VAL A 245 16.53 -11.62 -5.99
CA VAL A 245 16.23 -12.61 -7.04
C VAL A 245 16.62 -12.08 -8.42
N VAL A 246 16.42 -10.79 -8.71
CA VAL A 246 16.92 -10.15 -9.95
C VAL A 246 18.44 -10.19 -10.00
N GLU A 247 19.11 -9.89 -8.88
CA GLU A 247 20.57 -9.94 -8.76
C GLU A 247 21.15 -11.33 -9.12
N THR A 248 20.43 -12.43 -8.86
CA THR A 248 20.86 -13.79 -9.26
C THR A 248 20.91 -13.98 -10.78
N ILE A 249 20.20 -13.14 -11.55
CA ILE A 249 20.14 -13.20 -13.02
C ILE A 249 21.15 -12.21 -13.65
N THR A 250 21.14 -10.96 -13.15
CA THR A 250 21.92 -9.86 -13.76
C THR A 250 23.32 -9.68 -13.18
N GLY A 251 23.56 -10.27 -11.99
CA GLY A 251 24.75 -9.95 -11.20
C GLY A 251 24.62 -8.60 -10.48
N ARG A 252 25.71 -8.18 -9.79
CA ARG A 252 25.83 -6.91 -9.04
C ARG A 252 26.52 -5.83 -9.88
N GLY A 253 26.03 -5.57 -11.06
CA GLY A 253 26.67 -4.65 -11.99
C GLY A 253 25.70 -3.89 -12.86
N PRO A 254 26.17 -3.38 -13.99
CA PRO A 254 25.30 -2.74 -14.98
C PRO A 254 24.13 -3.66 -15.36
N GLY A 255 22.94 -3.08 -15.44
CA GLY A 255 21.70 -3.81 -15.74
C GLY A 255 20.91 -4.29 -14.52
N LEU A 256 21.48 -4.28 -13.30
CA LEU A 256 20.74 -4.67 -12.10
C LEU A 256 19.56 -3.72 -11.80
N ALA A 257 19.82 -2.41 -11.82
CA ALA A 257 18.78 -1.41 -11.55
C ALA A 257 17.67 -1.45 -12.60
N SER A 258 18.02 -1.59 -13.87
CA SER A 258 17.08 -1.79 -14.98
C SER A 258 16.30 -3.11 -14.87
N GLY A 259 16.96 -4.17 -14.45
CA GLY A 259 16.30 -5.46 -14.16
C GLY A 259 15.28 -5.36 -13.04
N ILE A 260 15.62 -4.68 -11.94
CA ILE A 260 14.70 -4.40 -10.84
C ILE A 260 13.53 -3.52 -11.34
N ALA A 261 13.82 -2.50 -12.15
CA ALA A 261 12.80 -1.66 -12.76
C ALA A 261 11.82 -2.47 -13.63
N LEU A 262 12.34 -3.37 -14.44
CA LEU A 262 11.51 -4.26 -15.27
C LEU A 262 10.59 -5.12 -14.40
N VAL A 263 11.11 -5.79 -13.39
CA VAL A 263 10.32 -6.71 -12.55
C VAL A 263 9.36 -5.96 -11.63
N ALA A 264 9.87 -5.04 -10.82
CA ALA A 264 9.05 -4.34 -9.82
C ALA A 264 8.17 -3.25 -10.44
N GLY A 265 8.67 -2.53 -11.45
CA GLY A 265 7.92 -1.47 -12.13
C GLY A 265 6.74 -2.03 -12.93
N THR A 266 6.96 -3.08 -13.73
CA THR A 266 5.86 -3.70 -14.50
C THR A 266 4.83 -4.36 -13.57
N ALA A 267 5.27 -4.99 -12.48
CA ALA A 267 4.37 -5.58 -11.49
C ALA A 267 3.48 -4.51 -10.83
N ALA A 268 4.07 -3.39 -10.40
CA ALA A 268 3.31 -2.29 -9.78
C ALA A 268 2.31 -1.67 -10.76
N LEU A 269 2.72 -1.42 -11.99
CA LEU A 269 1.86 -0.86 -13.04
C LEU A 269 0.71 -1.81 -13.38
N ALA A 270 1.00 -3.10 -13.58
CA ALA A 270 -0.01 -4.10 -13.85
C ALA A 270 -1.02 -4.24 -12.69
N GLY A 271 -0.55 -4.26 -11.44
CA GLY A 271 -1.41 -4.28 -10.26
C GLY A 271 -2.37 -3.08 -10.21
N ALA A 272 -1.88 -1.88 -10.56
CA ALA A 272 -2.71 -0.68 -10.63
C ALA A 272 -3.77 -0.73 -11.74
N LEU A 273 -3.38 -1.18 -12.93
CA LEU A 273 -4.27 -1.24 -14.09
C LEU A 273 -5.34 -2.33 -13.96
N LEU A 274 -5.01 -3.45 -13.32
CA LEU A 274 -5.92 -4.60 -13.19
C LEU A 274 -6.93 -4.43 -12.04
N ALA A 275 -6.64 -3.61 -11.03
CA ALA A 275 -7.49 -3.45 -9.84
C ALA A 275 -8.98 -3.11 -10.18
N PRO A 276 -9.31 -2.17 -11.10
CA PRO A 276 -10.69 -1.86 -11.45
C PRO A 276 -11.42 -3.04 -12.11
N PHE A 277 -10.74 -3.78 -12.98
CA PHE A 277 -11.32 -4.94 -13.67
C PHE A 277 -11.66 -6.07 -12.72
N VAL A 278 -10.81 -6.28 -11.72
CA VAL A 278 -11.04 -7.29 -10.68
C VAL A 278 -12.21 -6.89 -9.79
N GLY A 279 -12.41 -5.60 -9.51
CA GLY A 279 -13.60 -5.10 -8.81
C GLY A 279 -14.89 -5.52 -9.53
N VAL A 280 -14.98 -5.22 -10.83
CA VAL A 280 -16.13 -5.61 -11.67
C VAL A 280 -16.32 -7.14 -11.71
N LEU A 281 -15.23 -7.90 -11.77
CA LEU A 281 -15.28 -9.35 -11.74
C LEU A 281 -15.80 -9.88 -10.41
N GLY A 282 -15.42 -9.22 -9.29
CA GLY A 282 -15.92 -9.52 -7.95
C GLY A 282 -17.42 -9.31 -7.80
N ASP A 283 -17.95 -8.23 -8.41
CA ASP A 283 -19.40 -7.95 -8.44
C ASP A 283 -20.19 -9.05 -9.17
N ARG A 284 -19.61 -9.63 -10.23
CA ARG A 284 -20.26 -10.66 -11.07
C ARG A 284 -20.12 -12.08 -10.51
N LEU A 285 -18.93 -12.46 -10.06
CA LEU A 285 -18.61 -13.84 -9.65
C LEU A 285 -18.68 -14.05 -8.13
N GLY A 286 -18.81 -12.97 -7.37
CA GLY A 286 -18.80 -12.95 -5.90
C GLY A 286 -17.39 -12.73 -5.33
N TYR A 287 -17.30 -11.81 -4.40
CA TYR A 287 -16.04 -11.36 -3.77
C TYR A 287 -15.22 -12.50 -3.17
N ARG A 288 -15.89 -13.47 -2.55
CA ARG A 288 -15.22 -14.61 -1.91
C ARG A 288 -14.52 -15.53 -2.90
N ARG A 289 -15.14 -15.83 -4.05
CA ARG A 289 -14.54 -16.69 -5.08
C ARG A 289 -13.29 -16.04 -5.66
N ILE A 290 -13.36 -14.75 -5.96
CA ILE A 290 -12.21 -13.97 -6.45
C ILE A 290 -11.10 -13.92 -5.41
N LEU A 291 -11.44 -13.71 -4.13
CA LEU A 291 -10.46 -13.69 -3.04
C LEU A 291 -9.74 -15.04 -2.88
N VAL A 292 -10.47 -16.15 -2.88
CA VAL A 292 -9.88 -17.50 -2.83
C VAL A 292 -8.98 -17.75 -4.03
N GLY A 293 -9.42 -17.40 -5.23
CA GLY A 293 -8.62 -17.52 -6.46
C GLY A 293 -7.34 -16.67 -6.40
N ALA A 294 -7.45 -15.42 -5.95
CA ALA A 294 -6.31 -14.52 -5.82
C ALA A 294 -5.28 -15.03 -4.78
N LEU A 295 -5.73 -15.52 -3.63
CA LEU A 295 -4.85 -16.10 -2.62
C LEU A 295 -4.17 -17.37 -3.13
N PHE A 296 -4.90 -18.24 -3.82
CA PHE A 296 -4.36 -19.49 -4.37
C PHE A 296 -3.34 -19.23 -5.48
N VAL A 297 -3.71 -18.46 -6.51
CA VAL A 297 -2.81 -18.10 -7.62
C VAL A 297 -1.63 -17.29 -7.14
N GLY A 298 -1.83 -16.35 -6.20
CA GLY A 298 -0.76 -15.59 -5.55
C GLY A 298 0.23 -16.49 -4.80
N GLY A 299 -0.25 -17.53 -4.13
CA GLY A 299 0.60 -18.53 -3.48
C GLY A 299 1.46 -19.29 -4.48
N LEU A 300 0.87 -19.75 -5.60
CA LEU A 300 1.62 -20.41 -6.69
C LEU A 300 2.66 -19.45 -7.33
N ALA A 301 2.30 -18.19 -7.53
CA ALA A 301 3.22 -17.19 -8.05
C ALA A 301 4.42 -16.97 -7.10
N LEU A 302 4.21 -16.95 -5.78
CA LEU A 302 5.31 -16.85 -4.83
C LEU A 302 6.22 -18.09 -4.84
N ILE A 303 5.69 -19.29 -5.06
CA ILE A 303 6.52 -20.49 -5.25
C ILE A 303 7.35 -20.37 -6.54
N ALA A 304 6.75 -19.90 -7.62
CA ALA A 304 7.42 -19.78 -8.91
C ALA A 304 8.49 -18.67 -8.93
N MET A 305 8.35 -17.62 -8.13
CA MET A 305 9.20 -16.42 -8.19
C MET A 305 10.70 -16.72 -7.99
N PRO A 306 11.16 -17.44 -6.95
CA PRO A 306 12.59 -17.78 -6.79
C PRO A 306 13.08 -18.85 -7.76
N LEU A 307 12.16 -19.57 -8.45
CA LEU A 307 12.49 -20.60 -9.44
C LEU A 307 12.57 -20.04 -10.87
N ALA A 308 11.91 -18.93 -11.14
CA ALA A 308 11.85 -18.28 -12.44
C ALA A 308 13.23 -18.00 -13.07
N PRO A 309 14.27 -17.57 -12.32
CA PRO A 309 15.61 -17.35 -12.84
C PRO A 309 16.22 -18.58 -13.53
N GLN A 310 15.94 -19.79 -13.01
CA GLN A 310 16.53 -21.04 -13.50
C GLN A 310 15.85 -21.56 -14.77
N VAL A 311 14.59 -21.17 -15.02
CA VAL A 311 13.74 -21.72 -16.10
C VAL A 311 13.63 -20.76 -17.29
N GLY A 312 13.39 -19.47 -17.02
CA GLY A 312 13.06 -18.50 -18.07
C GLY A 312 13.65 -17.09 -17.85
N GLY A 313 14.62 -16.97 -16.93
CA GLY A 313 15.33 -15.73 -16.69
C GLY A 313 14.43 -14.57 -16.22
N ILE A 314 14.85 -13.34 -16.54
CA ILE A 314 14.21 -12.11 -16.05
C ILE A 314 12.78 -11.91 -16.62
N GLY A 315 12.53 -12.37 -17.84
CA GLY A 315 11.20 -12.26 -18.48
C GLY A 315 10.15 -13.08 -17.74
N LEU A 316 10.47 -14.33 -17.38
CA LEU A 316 9.58 -15.17 -16.60
C LEU A 316 9.40 -14.62 -15.17
N LEU A 317 10.47 -14.11 -14.55
CA LEU A 317 10.39 -13.47 -13.25
C LEU A 317 9.46 -12.25 -13.27
N ALA A 318 9.57 -11.39 -14.29
CA ALA A 318 8.69 -10.24 -14.46
C ALA A 318 7.21 -10.66 -14.63
N LEU A 319 6.95 -11.68 -15.45
CA LEU A 319 5.60 -12.21 -15.65
C LEU A 319 5.01 -12.75 -14.34
N VAL A 320 5.76 -13.53 -13.58
CA VAL A 320 5.33 -14.08 -12.29
C VAL A 320 5.09 -12.95 -11.28
N ALA A 321 5.95 -11.92 -11.26
CA ALA A 321 5.76 -10.75 -10.40
C ALA A 321 4.50 -9.97 -10.77
N VAL A 322 4.17 -9.83 -12.05
CA VAL A 322 2.92 -9.23 -12.55
C VAL A 322 1.70 -10.03 -12.07
N VAL A 323 1.73 -11.35 -12.20
CA VAL A 323 0.64 -12.23 -11.72
C VAL A 323 0.46 -12.07 -10.21
N PHE A 324 1.56 -12.08 -9.47
CA PHE A 324 1.51 -11.89 -8.01
C PHE A 324 0.94 -10.51 -7.62
N ALA A 325 1.40 -9.44 -8.26
CA ALA A 325 0.90 -8.09 -8.01
C ALA A 325 -0.59 -7.95 -8.33
N ALA A 326 -1.06 -8.58 -9.41
CA ALA A 326 -2.49 -8.67 -9.74
C ALA A 326 -3.28 -9.38 -8.64
N CYS A 327 -2.76 -10.46 -8.06
CA CYS A 327 -3.38 -11.18 -6.96
C CYS A 327 -3.44 -10.34 -5.66
N VAL A 328 -2.37 -9.59 -5.34
CA VAL A 328 -2.35 -8.68 -4.18
C VAL A 328 -3.37 -7.55 -4.35
N SER A 329 -3.43 -6.94 -5.53
CA SER A 329 -4.41 -5.90 -5.86
C SER A 329 -5.84 -6.43 -5.80
N SER A 330 -6.06 -7.65 -6.31
CA SER A 330 -7.35 -8.35 -6.25
C SER A 330 -7.79 -8.59 -4.82
N THR A 331 -6.88 -9.07 -3.97
CA THR A 331 -7.15 -9.29 -2.54
C THR A 331 -7.53 -7.99 -1.85
N SER A 332 -6.82 -6.89 -2.12
CA SER A 332 -7.12 -5.58 -1.58
C SER A 332 -8.51 -5.11 -1.99
N ALA A 333 -8.84 -5.18 -3.28
CA ALA A 333 -10.15 -4.78 -3.80
C ALA A 333 -11.29 -5.58 -3.15
N MET A 334 -11.13 -6.90 -3.01
CA MET A 334 -12.14 -7.77 -2.38
C MET A 334 -12.31 -7.48 -0.89
N VAL A 335 -11.22 -7.21 -0.18
CA VAL A 335 -11.28 -6.83 1.24
C VAL A 335 -12.01 -5.49 1.44
N PHE A 336 -11.74 -4.48 0.62
CA PHE A 336 -12.47 -3.21 0.67
C PHE A 336 -13.96 -3.40 0.38
N SER A 337 -14.31 -4.24 -0.59
CA SER A 337 -15.71 -4.56 -0.91
C SER A 337 -16.40 -5.30 0.24
N LEU A 338 -15.75 -6.28 0.87
CA LEU A 338 -16.28 -6.98 2.05
C LEU A 338 -16.49 -6.03 3.24
N LEU A 339 -15.55 -5.13 3.51
CA LEU A 339 -15.71 -4.11 4.56
C LEU A 339 -16.87 -3.16 4.27
N ALA A 340 -17.07 -2.81 3.00
CA ALA A 340 -18.17 -1.94 2.60
C ALA A 340 -19.54 -2.61 2.72
N THR A 341 -19.63 -3.94 2.63
CA THR A 341 -20.87 -4.69 2.63
C THR A 341 -21.20 -5.36 3.98
N GLU A 342 -20.19 -5.87 4.70
CA GLU A 342 -20.40 -6.63 5.94
C GLU A 342 -20.34 -5.77 7.21
N VAL A 343 -19.79 -4.55 7.14
CA VAL A 343 -19.69 -3.64 8.30
C VAL A 343 -20.91 -2.71 8.36
N SER A 344 -21.48 -2.57 9.56
CA SER A 344 -22.64 -1.70 9.79
C SER A 344 -22.35 -0.24 9.36
N PRO A 345 -23.34 0.49 8.81
CA PRO A 345 -23.18 1.86 8.31
C PRO A 345 -22.53 2.81 9.33
N GLU A 346 -22.86 2.66 10.64
CA GLU A 346 -22.38 3.52 11.72
C GLU A 346 -20.88 3.37 11.96
N ARG A 347 -20.33 2.15 11.74
CA ARG A 347 -18.92 1.83 11.97
C ARG A 347 -18.07 1.82 10.69
N ARG A 348 -18.72 1.84 9.52
CA ARG A 348 -18.06 1.71 8.21
C ARG A 348 -16.98 2.77 8.00
N SER A 349 -17.27 4.03 8.31
CA SER A 349 -16.31 5.13 8.14
C SER A 349 -15.06 4.95 9.01
N GLN A 350 -15.24 4.58 10.29
CA GLN A 350 -14.11 4.34 11.21
C GLN A 350 -13.28 3.13 10.78
N THR A 351 -13.94 2.05 10.34
CA THR A 351 -13.28 0.82 9.87
C THR A 351 -12.47 1.07 8.61
N LEU A 352 -13.00 1.81 7.64
CA LEU A 352 -12.28 2.17 6.41
C LEU A 352 -11.05 3.06 6.68
N ASN A 353 -11.11 3.93 7.68
CA ASN A 353 -9.95 4.74 8.08
C ASN A 353 -8.81 3.89 8.68
N LEU A 354 -9.13 2.75 9.30
CA LEU A 354 -8.17 1.85 9.94
C LEU A 354 -7.83 0.61 9.09
N VAL A 355 -8.31 0.54 7.84
CA VAL A 355 -8.11 -0.61 6.95
C VAL A 355 -6.64 -0.93 6.69
N TYR A 356 -5.76 0.05 6.77
CA TYR A 356 -4.32 -0.14 6.59
C TYR A 356 -3.60 -0.65 7.85
N LEU A 357 -4.27 -0.73 9.00
CA LEU A 357 -3.64 -1.23 10.25
C LEU A 357 -3.07 -2.64 10.11
N PRO A 358 -3.79 -3.63 9.52
CA PRO A 358 -3.23 -4.96 9.24
C PRO A 358 -2.02 -4.93 8.30
N LEU A 359 -2.01 -4.01 7.33
CA LEU A 359 -0.88 -3.81 6.41
C LEU A 359 0.38 -3.35 7.16
N TYR A 360 0.24 -2.39 8.09
CA TYR A 360 1.38 -1.91 8.88
C TYR A 360 1.89 -3.00 9.84
N ALA A 361 0.99 -3.75 10.48
CA ALA A 361 1.37 -4.89 11.31
C ALA A 361 2.12 -5.97 10.49
N ALA A 362 1.60 -6.30 9.31
CA ALA A 362 2.26 -7.21 8.37
C ALA A 362 3.59 -6.64 7.86
N GLY A 363 3.70 -5.31 7.73
CA GLY A 363 4.92 -4.61 7.34
C GLY A 363 6.05 -4.71 8.36
N ILE A 364 5.73 -4.90 9.64
CA ILE A 364 6.72 -5.19 10.69
C ILE A 364 7.03 -6.68 10.72
N VAL A 365 5.98 -7.50 10.88
CA VAL A 365 6.13 -8.94 11.12
C VAL A 365 6.64 -9.68 9.89
N GLY A 366 6.19 -9.33 8.69
CA GLY A 366 6.57 -9.99 7.45
C GLY A 366 8.06 -9.93 7.16
N PRO A 367 8.65 -8.73 7.03
CA PRO A 367 10.08 -8.61 6.76
C PRO A 367 10.95 -9.13 7.93
N ALA A 368 10.50 -8.98 9.18
CA ALA A 368 11.21 -9.54 10.34
C ALA A 368 11.25 -11.08 10.29
N LEU A 369 10.13 -11.74 9.97
CA LEU A 369 10.10 -13.19 9.73
C LEU A 369 10.96 -13.54 8.51
N GLY A 370 10.88 -12.76 7.44
CA GLY A 370 11.72 -12.91 6.25
C GLY A 370 13.20 -12.91 6.60
N ALA A 371 13.65 -11.99 7.47
CA ALA A 371 15.03 -11.89 7.93
C ALA A 371 15.53 -13.17 8.68
N VAL A 372 14.63 -13.85 9.38
CA VAL A 372 14.94 -15.10 10.09
C VAL A 372 14.97 -16.27 9.10
N VAL A 373 13.91 -16.43 8.30
CA VAL A 373 13.78 -17.63 7.46
C VAL A 373 14.71 -17.60 6.24
N VAL A 374 15.16 -16.43 5.79
CA VAL A 374 16.10 -16.30 4.67
C VAL A 374 17.47 -16.95 4.97
N GLN A 375 17.80 -17.17 6.23
CA GLN A 375 19.00 -17.91 6.65
C GLN A 375 18.98 -19.37 6.14
N ALA A 376 17.79 -19.93 5.89
CA ALA A 376 17.65 -21.25 5.24
C ALA A 376 17.80 -21.18 3.71
N GLY A 377 18.01 -19.98 3.14
CA GLY A 377 18.19 -19.70 1.72
C GLY A 377 17.23 -18.67 1.17
N LEU A 378 17.61 -18.00 0.09
CA LEU A 378 16.82 -16.95 -0.58
C LEU A 378 15.37 -17.37 -0.92
N PRO A 379 15.05 -18.62 -1.31
CA PRO A 379 13.68 -19.04 -1.58
C PRO A 379 12.77 -19.11 -0.33
N ALA A 380 13.31 -19.24 0.87
CA ALA A 380 12.53 -19.53 2.07
C ALA A 380 11.45 -18.48 2.41
N PRO A 381 11.70 -17.15 2.34
CA PRO A 381 10.66 -16.14 2.54
C PRO A 381 9.50 -16.26 1.54
N PHE A 382 9.79 -16.63 0.29
CA PHE A 382 8.79 -16.82 -0.75
C PHE A 382 7.93 -18.06 -0.47
N PHE A 383 8.55 -19.18 -0.10
CA PHE A 383 7.81 -20.42 0.20
C PHE A 383 6.96 -20.29 1.46
N LEU A 384 7.47 -19.63 2.52
CA LEU A 384 6.67 -19.37 3.71
C LEU A 384 5.51 -18.40 3.40
N GLY A 385 5.75 -17.37 2.57
CA GLY A 385 4.70 -16.47 2.07
C GLY A 385 3.64 -17.22 1.26
N ALA A 386 4.05 -18.13 0.39
CA ALA A 386 3.15 -18.99 -0.37
C ALA A 386 2.29 -19.87 0.55
N ALA A 387 2.90 -20.51 1.53
CA ALA A 387 2.18 -21.32 2.53
C ALA A 387 1.11 -20.50 3.27
N THR A 388 1.45 -19.26 3.66
CA THR A 388 0.49 -18.34 4.32
C THR A 388 -0.69 -18.03 3.40
N LEU A 389 -0.47 -17.74 2.11
CA LEU A 389 -1.54 -17.46 1.15
C LEU A 389 -2.41 -18.70 0.89
N LEU A 390 -1.81 -19.87 0.71
CA LEU A 390 -2.54 -21.12 0.46
C LEU A 390 -3.39 -21.52 1.66
N ILE A 391 -2.86 -21.38 2.88
CA ILE A 391 -3.63 -21.58 4.13
C ILE A 391 -4.78 -20.57 4.20
N GLY A 392 -4.50 -19.31 3.87
CA GLY A 392 -5.52 -18.26 3.79
C GLY A 392 -6.62 -18.59 2.78
N ALA A 393 -6.27 -19.09 1.59
CA ALA A 393 -7.23 -19.53 0.59
C ALA A 393 -8.15 -20.63 1.11
N VAL A 394 -7.58 -21.66 1.77
CA VAL A 394 -8.36 -22.75 2.40
C VAL A 394 -9.25 -22.22 3.52
N ALA A 395 -8.73 -21.33 4.38
CA ALA A 395 -9.49 -20.75 5.48
C ALA A 395 -10.70 -19.94 4.96
N VAL A 396 -10.50 -19.11 3.93
CA VAL A 396 -11.59 -18.36 3.29
C VAL A 396 -12.57 -19.30 2.60
N ALA A 397 -12.08 -20.33 1.90
CA ALA A 397 -12.94 -21.32 1.22
C ALA A 397 -13.82 -22.14 2.19
N ARG A 398 -13.34 -22.37 3.43
CA ARG A 398 -14.09 -23.11 4.47
C ARG A 398 -15.03 -22.24 5.30
N ARG A 399 -14.87 -20.90 5.28
CA ARG A 399 -15.86 -20.03 5.94
C ARG A 399 -17.24 -20.27 5.32
N ARG A 400 -18.18 -20.76 6.10
CA ARG A 400 -19.60 -20.82 5.69
C ARG A 400 -20.08 -19.38 5.52
N ASP A 401 -20.72 -19.07 4.40
CA ASP A 401 -21.44 -17.82 4.24
C ASP A 401 -22.47 -17.76 5.37
N ARG A 402 -22.25 -16.90 6.33
CA ARG A 402 -23.35 -16.41 7.16
C ARG A 402 -24.16 -15.58 6.18
N GLY A 403 -25.24 -16.20 5.67
CA GLY A 403 -26.02 -15.87 4.50
C GLY A 403 -25.91 -14.40 4.12
N SER A 404 -25.64 -14.14 2.88
CA SER A 404 -25.80 -12.81 2.31
C SER A 404 -27.22 -12.35 2.63
N LEU A 405 -27.35 -11.49 3.62
CA LEU A 405 -28.58 -10.77 3.94
C LEU A 405 -28.87 -9.68 2.89
N ARG A 406 -28.45 -9.90 1.64
CA ARG A 406 -29.11 -9.25 0.53
C ARG A 406 -30.28 -10.13 0.16
N PRO A 407 -31.52 -9.67 0.36
CA PRO A 407 -32.65 -10.24 -0.35
C PRO A 407 -32.22 -10.32 -1.82
N SER A 408 -32.55 -11.41 -2.52
CA SER A 408 -32.36 -11.46 -3.96
C SER A 408 -33.01 -10.20 -4.56
N PRO A 409 -32.52 -9.67 -5.71
CA PRO A 409 -33.21 -8.56 -6.38
C PRO A 409 -34.71 -8.82 -6.56
N ALA A 410 -35.10 -10.08 -6.69
CA ALA A 410 -36.50 -10.52 -6.69
C ALA A 410 -37.17 -10.32 -5.32
N ALA A 411 -36.50 -10.64 -4.20
CA ALA A 411 -37.06 -10.45 -2.86
C ALA A 411 -37.09 -8.96 -2.44
N GLU A 412 -36.16 -8.12 -2.95
CA GLU A 412 -36.24 -6.66 -2.78
C GLU A 412 -37.40 -6.07 -3.58
N LEU A 413 -37.65 -6.59 -4.79
CA LEU A 413 -38.78 -6.20 -5.63
C LEU A 413 -40.12 -6.62 -5.00
N GLU A 414 -40.19 -7.86 -4.49
CA GLU A 414 -41.37 -8.35 -3.75
C GLU A 414 -41.65 -7.53 -2.48
N ALA A 415 -40.62 -7.16 -1.73
CA ALA A 415 -40.76 -6.31 -0.55
C ALA A 415 -41.19 -4.89 -0.92
N GLN A 416 -40.69 -4.33 -2.02
CA GLN A 416 -41.13 -3.02 -2.53
C GLN A 416 -42.57 -3.06 -3.05
N MET A 417 -42.95 -4.14 -3.76
CA MET A 417 -44.32 -4.33 -4.23
C MET A 417 -45.30 -4.50 -3.06
N ALA A 418 -44.95 -5.26 -2.02
CA ALA A 418 -45.75 -5.41 -0.81
C ALA A 418 -45.94 -4.09 -0.05
N ILE A 419 -44.94 -3.20 -0.06
CA ILE A 419 -45.07 -1.84 0.54
C ILE A 419 -46.04 -0.99 -0.29
N LEU A 420 -45.93 -1.02 -1.63
CA LEU A 420 -46.80 -0.27 -2.52
C LEU A 420 -48.25 -0.77 -2.44
N GLU A 421 -48.48 -2.09 -2.37
CA GLU A 421 -49.82 -2.67 -2.18
C GLU A 421 -50.43 -2.31 -0.81
N ALA A 422 -49.59 -2.17 0.23
CA ALA A 422 -50.05 -1.74 1.54
C ALA A 422 -50.39 -0.22 1.58
N GLU A 423 -49.71 0.59 0.78
CA GLU A 423 -50.01 2.02 0.64
C GLU A 423 -51.25 2.30 -0.23
N GLU A 424 -51.58 1.42 -1.18
CA GLU A 424 -52.82 1.52 -2.00
C GLU A 424 -54.04 0.97 -1.29
N ALA A 425 -53.88 0.17 -0.25
CA ALA A 425 -54.98 -0.43 0.50
C ALA A 425 -55.41 0.36 1.76
N GLY A 426 -54.72 1.44 2.10
CA GLY A 426 -55.00 2.32 3.27
C GLY A 426 -55.41 3.73 2.87
#